data_b3340ed1f740ef3d8b282c51b2d7696c
#
_entry.id   b3340ed1f740ef3d8b282c51b2d7696c
#
_cell.length_a   1.000
_cell.length_b   1.000
_cell.length_c   1.000
_cell.angle_alpha   90.00
_cell.angle_beta   90.00
_cell.angle_gamma   90.00
#
_symmetry.space_group_name_H-M   'P 1'
#
loop_
_entity.id
_entity.type
_entity.pdbx_description
1 polymer ?
#
loop_
_entity_poly.entity_id
_entity_poly.type
_entity_poly.pdbx_seq_one_letter_code
_entity_poly.pdbx_strand_id
1 'polypeptide(L)'
;MKKTPRFSVIIITYNQEDVIARTLESLLSQEHLYEICVSDDCSSDRTWKILNEYSSRYPGLFKLNRNDPNLGIFANEEKTWEMPTGDIVYRIAGDDMCCDGYFKAVADFISEKGIDLGSEHFSIVGNTIVKYPDGSELVRRNKLLDKELSPLKLKLRGLMDDRSACFSINVLKKYIPVSQGRSFMVEEAQDDQLEIFSERFYHIPVPGNIYFAENGISSRLSPEIKKQRVAIYEFFSGFLERVGIDLDRSDRAYIKFRTEVLKHNAKPSVTSALRAVGYYFLSLDPHLGFAGMDLSHFFNAIKRRLRRK
;
A
#
# COMPACT_ATOMS: atom_id res chain seq x y z
N MET A 1 -4.56 -31.99 -10.41
CA MET A 1 -5.13 -31.30 -9.21
C MET A 1 -4.61 -29.86 -9.23
N LYS A 2 -5.48 -28.84 -9.10
CA LYS A 2 -5.03 -27.45 -8.97
C LYS A 2 -4.25 -27.32 -7.65
N LYS A 3 -3.11 -26.65 -7.69
CA LYS A 3 -2.28 -26.40 -6.51
C LYS A 3 -3.00 -25.44 -5.57
N THR A 4 -3.12 -25.80 -4.29
CA THR A 4 -3.63 -24.90 -3.26
C THR A 4 -2.63 -23.77 -3.03
N PRO A 5 -3.04 -22.49 -3.08
CA PRO A 5 -2.13 -21.36 -2.85
C PRO A 5 -1.55 -21.39 -1.44
N ARG A 6 -0.26 -21.07 -1.31
CA ARG A 6 0.44 -20.90 -0.03
C ARG A 6 0.65 -19.40 0.20
N PHE A 7 0.15 -18.88 1.30
CA PHE A 7 0.25 -17.45 1.62
C PHE A 7 1.46 -17.18 2.51
N SER A 8 2.38 -16.37 2.02
CA SER A 8 3.42 -15.71 2.81
C SER A 8 2.91 -14.35 3.26
N VAL A 9 3.00 -14.07 4.55
CA VAL A 9 2.67 -12.74 5.09
C VAL A 9 3.96 -11.98 5.32
N ILE A 10 4.01 -10.71 4.93
CA ILE A 10 5.11 -9.80 5.27
C ILE A 10 4.62 -8.73 6.23
N ILE A 11 5.42 -8.49 7.28
CA ILE A 11 5.14 -7.53 8.35
C ILE A 11 6.39 -6.70 8.60
N ILE A 12 6.24 -5.38 8.63
CA ILE A 12 7.23 -4.48 9.21
C ILE A 12 6.75 -3.99 10.56
N THR A 13 7.67 -3.85 11.52
CA THR A 13 7.33 -3.40 12.87
C THR A 13 8.44 -2.56 13.49
N TYR A 14 8.06 -1.61 14.33
CA TYR A 14 8.95 -0.80 15.15
C TYR A 14 8.21 -0.25 16.37
N ASN A 15 8.61 -0.68 17.58
CA ASN A 15 8.01 -0.26 18.86
C ASN A 15 6.48 -0.43 18.86
N GLN A 16 6.02 -1.66 18.67
CA GLN A 16 4.59 -2.03 18.59
C GLN A 16 4.21 -3.10 19.63
N GLU A 17 4.83 -3.10 20.82
CA GLU A 17 4.60 -4.12 21.85
C GLU A 17 3.13 -4.28 22.28
N ASP A 18 2.34 -3.21 22.19
CA ASP A 18 0.93 -3.20 22.62
C ASP A 18 -0.01 -3.80 21.56
N VAL A 19 0.41 -3.88 20.29
CA VAL A 19 -0.50 -4.20 19.16
C VAL A 19 -0.05 -5.39 18.33
N ILE A 20 1.26 -5.68 18.24
CA ILE A 20 1.80 -6.71 17.36
C ILE A 20 1.21 -8.10 17.60
N ALA A 21 0.91 -8.46 18.86
CA ALA A 21 0.31 -9.73 19.20
C ALA A 21 -1.09 -9.91 18.54
N ARG A 22 -1.89 -8.85 18.54
CA ARG A 22 -3.21 -8.83 17.89
C ARG A 22 -3.09 -9.09 16.39
N THR A 23 -2.12 -8.46 15.72
CA THR A 23 -1.83 -8.68 14.30
C THR A 23 -1.48 -10.15 14.05
N LEU A 24 -0.56 -10.72 14.83
CA LEU A 24 -0.14 -12.12 14.67
C LEU A 24 -1.28 -13.11 14.88
N GLU A 25 -2.11 -12.91 15.91
CA GLU A 25 -3.27 -13.79 16.18
C GLU A 25 -4.29 -13.76 15.02
N SER A 26 -4.53 -12.61 14.39
CA SER A 26 -5.42 -12.51 13.24
C SER A 26 -4.92 -13.26 12.00
N LEU A 27 -3.61 -13.46 11.90
CA LEU A 27 -2.99 -14.21 10.82
C LEU A 27 -2.97 -15.71 11.10
N LEU A 28 -2.73 -16.11 12.35
CA LEU A 28 -2.67 -17.51 12.76
C LEU A 28 -4.00 -18.24 12.56
N SER A 29 -5.13 -17.52 12.50
CA SER A 29 -6.44 -18.07 12.21
C SER A 29 -6.71 -18.34 10.72
N GLN A 30 -5.83 -17.87 9.81
CA GLN A 30 -6.06 -17.94 8.37
C GLN A 30 -5.78 -19.33 7.79
N GLU A 31 -6.73 -19.86 7.01
CA GLU A 31 -6.48 -21.03 6.16
C GLU A 31 -5.43 -20.69 5.09
N HIS A 32 -4.64 -21.69 4.68
CA HIS A 32 -3.58 -21.53 3.67
C HIS A 32 -2.40 -20.65 4.08
N LEU A 33 -2.36 -20.16 5.33
CA LEU A 33 -1.16 -19.51 5.85
C LEU A 33 0.03 -20.46 5.76
N TYR A 34 1.10 -20.01 5.12
CA TYR A 34 2.30 -20.82 4.91
C TYR A 34 3.47 -20.34 5.76
N GLU A 35 3.67 -19.03 5.85
CA GLU A 35 4.74 -18.43 6.63
C GLU A 35 4.43 -16.96 6.97
N ILE A 36 5.03 -16.48 8.06
CA ILE A 36 4.99 -15.08 8.49
C ILE A 36 6.42 -14.55 8.51
N CYS A 37 6.72 -13.62 7.62
CA CYS A 37 8.01 -12.95 7.47
C CYS A 37 7.94 -11.58 8.16
N VAL A 38 8.70 -11.38 9.24
CA VAL A 38 8.67 -10.13 10.02
C VAL A 38 10.04 -9.50 10.03
N SER A 39 10.11 -8.19 9.73
CA SER A 39 11.31 -7.38 9.94
C SER A 39 11.06 -6.33 11.02
N ASP A 40 11.77 -6.47 12.14
CA ASP A 40 11.79 -5.54 13.26
C ASP A 40 12.90 -4.51 13.06
N ASP A 41 12.52 -3.24 13.04
CA ASP A 41 13.45 -2.13 12.76
C ASP A 41 14.20 -1.64 14.02
N CYS A 42 14.84 -2.56 14.74
CA CYS A 42 15.58 -2.28 15.98
C CYS A 42 14.67 -1.74 17.10
N SER A 43 13.54 -2.39 17.36
CA SER A 43 12.65 -2.01 18.46
C SER A 43 13.37 -2.01 19.80
N SER A 44 13.09 -0.98 20.61
CA SER A 44 13.63 -0.80 21.96
C SER A 44 12.66 -1.26 23.05
N ASP A 45 11.41 -1.52 22.72
CA ASP A 45 10.36 -2.07 23.58
C ASP A 45 10.35 -3.61 23.55
N ARG A 46 9.26 -4.23 24.02
CA ARG A 46 9.13 -5.70 24.02
C ARG A 46 8.72 -6.31 22.69
N THR A 47 8.59 -5.54 21.60
CA THR A 47 8.16 -6.05 20.27
C THR A 47 9.00 -7.26 19.85
N TRP A 48 10.33 -7.13 19.86
CA TRP A 48 11.23 -8.23 19.48
C TRP A 48 11.09 -9.47 20.36
N LYS A 49 10.88 -9.27 21.65
CA LYS A 49 10.64 -10.39 22.58
C LYS A 49 9.35 -11.11 22.23
N ILE A 50 8.26 -10.40 21.98
CA ILE A 50 6.97 -10.98 21.59
C ILE A 50 7.12 -11.79 20.29
N LEU A 51 7.80 -11.27 19.28
CA LEU A 51 8.05 -11.99 18.03
C LEU A 51 8.77 -13.33 18.25
N ASN A 52 9.79 -13.34 19.12
CA ASN A 52 10.52 -14.58 19.45
C ASN A 52 9.66 -15.59 20.24
N GLU A 53 8.77 -15.12 21.11
CA GLU A 53 7.83 -15.99 21.83
C GLU A 53 6.85 -16.67 20.85
N TYR A 54 6.32 -15.94 19.86
CA TYR A 54 5.48 -16.50 18.80
C TYR A 54 6.26 -17.46 17.91
N SER A 55 7.46 -17.11 17.47
CA SER A 55 8.31 -17.99 16.67
C SER A 55 8.62 -19.30 17.39
N SER A 56 8.84 -19.26 18.70
CA SER A 56 9.08 -20.45 19.52
C SER A 56 7.83 -21.31 19.68
N ARG A 57 6.65 -20.69 19.78
CA ARG A 57 5.35 -21.39 19.90
C ARG A 57 4.92 -22.06 18.60
N TYR A 58 5.33 -21.50 17.45
CA TYR A 58 4.98 -22.01 16.12
C TYR A 58 6.23 -22.28 15.28
N PRO A 59 6.98 -23.35 15.59
CA PRO A 59 8.23 -23.66 14.93
C PRO A 59 8.07 -23.81 13.41
N GLY A 60 8.93 -23.13 12.64
CA GLY A 60 8.95 -23.19 11.18
C GLY A 60 7.94 -22.28 10.48
N LEU A 61 7.01 -21.64 11.21
CA LEU A 61 6.05 -20.69 10.63
C LEU A 61 6.62 -19.28 10.47
N PHE A 62 7.50 -18.86 11.37
CA PHE A 62 8.05 -17.52 11.40
C PHE A 62 9.43 -17.43 10.79
N LYS A 63 9.65 -16.42 9.95
CA LYS A 63 10.95 -15.94 9.51
C LYS A 63 11.14 -14.53 10.09
N LEU A 64 12.10 -14.38 10.99
CA LEU A 64 12.34 -13.13 11.69
C LEU A 64 13.64 -12.49 11.22
N ASN A 65 13.61 -11.21 10.91
CA ASN A 65 14.76 -10.33 10.75
C ASN A 65 14.71 -9.23 11.80
N ARG A 66 15.86 -8.84 12.33
CA ARG A 66 16.01 -7.64 13.16
C ARG A 66 17.11 -6.78 12.59
N ASN A 67 16.79 -5.53 12.30
CA ASN A 67 17.79 -4.57 11.87
C ASN A 67 18.63 -4.09 13.06
N ASP A 68 19.90 -3.74 12.80
CA ASP A 68 20.80 -3.07 13.73
C ASP A 68 21.82 -2.27 12.89
N PRO A 69 21.74 -0.93 12.91
CA PRO A 69 20.75 -0.07 13.61
C PRO A 69 19.38 -0.02 12.92
N ASN A 70 18.45 0.80 13.47
CA ASN A 70 17.21 1.17 12.80
C ASN A 70 17.49 1.77 11.41
N LEU A 71 16.83 1.22 10.38
CA LEU A 71 17.02 1.58 8.98
C LEU A 71 15.95 2.54 8.46
N GLY A 72 14.86 2.70 9.19
CA GLY A 72 13.65 3.40 8.76
C GLY A 72 12.72 2.52 7.92
N ILE A 73 11.47 2.96 7.83
CA ILE A 73 10.36 2.17 7.29
C ILE A 73 10.66 1.59 5.90
N PHE A 74 11.27 2.38 5.03
CA PHE A 74 11.55 2.04 3.64
C PHE A 74 12.55 0.87 3.51
N ALA A 75 13.71 0.99 4.14
CA ALA A 75 14.73 -0.05 4.07
C ALA A 75 14.33 -1.29 4.89
N ASN A 76 13.56 -1.10 5.97
CA ASN A 76 13.00 -2.20 6.75
C ASN A 76 12.00 -3.02 5.92
N GLU A 77 11.16 -2.35 5.15
CA GLU A 77 10.22 -3.05 4.27
C GLU A 77 10.93 -3.84 3.18
N GLU A 78 11.96 -3.27 2.54
CA GLU A 78 12.74 -3.98 1.52
C GLU A 78 13.38 -5.28 2.06
N LYS A 79 13.74 -5.33 3.35
CA LYS A 79 14.21 -6.56 3.98
C LYS A 79 13.15 -7.65 4.05
N THR A 80 11.87 -7.29 4.20
CA THR A 80 10.82 -8.30 4.22
C THR A 80 10.55 -8.92 2.85
N TRP A 81 10.85 -8.21 1.77
CA TRP A 81 10.47 -8.63 0.41
C TRP A 81 11.33 -9.76 -0.15
N GLU A 82 12.51 -9.96 0.43
CA GLU A 82 13.40 -11.08 0.08
C GLU A 82 13.04 -12.39 0.81
N MET A 83 12.13 -12.34 1.81
CA MET A 83 11.86 -13.46 2.70
C MET A 83 10.77 -14.45 2.21
N PRO A 84 9.71 -14.00 1.47
CA PRO A 84 8.60 -14.86 1.08
C PRO A 84 9.00 -15.98 0.11
N THR A 85 8.45 -17.19 0.35
CA THR A 85 8.66 -18.37 -0.51
C THR A 85 7.34 -19.05 -0.90
N GLY A 86 6.21 -18.53 -0.45
CA GLY A 86 4.88 -18.97 -0.85
C GLY A 86 4.52 -18.57 -2.28
N ASP A 87 3.28 -18.76 -2.65
CA ASP A 87 2.77 -18.47 -3.99
C ASP A 87 2.13 -17.07 -4.05
N ILE A 88 1.57 -16.64 -2.92
CA ILE A 88 0.89 -15.36 -2.72
C ILE A 88 1.54 -14.62 -1.56
N VAL A 89 1.74 -13.32 -1.71
CA VAL A 89 2.27 -12.45 -0.66
C VAL A 89 1.17 -11.50 -0.20
N TYR A 90 0.86 -11.53 1.10
CA TYR A 90 -0.02 -10.59 1.77
C TYR A 90 0.81 -9.64 2.63
N ARG A 91 0.65 -8.33 2.41
CA ARG A 91 1.33 -7.30 3.18
C ARG A 91 0.40 -6.72 4.25
N ILE A 92 0.91 -6.60 5.48
CA ILE A 92 0.17 -5.97 6.57
C ILE A 92 1.12 -5.22 7.51
N ALA A 93 0.70 -4.08 8.04
CA ALA A 93 1.42 -3.37 9.08
C ALA A 93 1.26 -4.08 10.44
N GLY A 94 2.26 -3.94 11.33
CA GLY A 94 2.26 -4.63 12.62
C GLY A 94 1.21 -4.12 13.63
N ASP A 95 0.39 -3.13 13.27
CA ASP A 95 -0.71 -2.56 14.06
C ASP A 95 -2.11 -2.80 13.46
N ASP A 96 -2.19 -3.45 12.29
CA ASP A 96 -3.44 -3.80 11.62
C ASP A 96 -3.85 -5.26 11.87
N MET A 97 -5.02 -5.69 11.37
CA MET A 97 -5.49 -7.08 11.45
C MET A 97 -5.95 -7.59 10.09
N CYS A 98 -5.69 -8.87 9.81
CA CYS A 98 -6.31 -9.59 8.70
C CYS A 98 -7.75 -9.97 9.09
N CYS A 99 -8.70 -9.83 8.18
CA CYS A 99 -10.08 -10.27 8.43
C CYS A 99 -10.19 -11.80 8.34
N ASP A 100 -11.03 -12.39 9.18
CA ASP A 100 -11.23 -13.85 9.21
C ASP A 100 -11.65 -14.40 7.84
N GLY A 101 -11.04 -15.51 7.45
CA GLY A 101 -11.35 -16.21 6.21
C GLY A 101 -10.88 -15.49 4.92
N TYR A 102 -10.13 -14.42 5.03
CA TYR A 102 -9.70 -13.65 3.84
C TYR A 102 -8.83 -14.48 2.90
N PHE A 103 -7.85 -15.23 3.42
CA PHE A 103 -6.98 -16.04 2.57
C PHE A 103 -7.74 -17.15 1.87
N LYS A 104 -8.72 -17.75 2.55
CA LYS A 104 -9.63 -18.71 1.92
C LYS A 104 -10.43 -18.09 0.78
N ALA A 105 -10.99 -16.90 0.96
CA ALA A 105 -11.74 -16.21 -0.08
C ALA A 105 -10.87 -15.89 -1.30
N VAL A 106 -9.61 -15.47 -1.08
CA VAL A 106 -8.64 -15.25 -2.17
C VAL A 106 -8.30 -16.56 -2.88
N ALA A 107 -8.07 -17.65 -2.14
CA ALA A 107 -7.76 -18.96 -2.71
C ALA A 107 -8.92 -19.53 -3.55
N ASP A 108 -10.14 -19.39 -3.04
CA ASP A 108 -11.36 -19.81 -3.75
C ASP A 108 -11.51 -19.02 -5.06
N PHE A 109 -11.31 -17.69 -5.03
CA PHE A 109 -11.35 -16.83 -6.20
C PHE A 109 -10.30 -17.23 -7.26
N ILE A 110 -9.05 -17.47 -6.84
CA ILE A 110 -7.97 -17.94 -7.72
C ILE A 110 -8.37 -19.26 -8.40
N SER A 111 -8.95 -20.18 -7.63
CA SER A 111 -9.41 -21.47 -8.16
C SER A 111 -10.57 -21.32 -9.15
N GLU A 112 -11.56 -20.48 -8.83
CA GLU A 112 -12.73 -20.20 -9.68
C GLU A 112 -12.31 -19.56 -11.00
N LYS A 113 -11.45 -18.54 -10.95
CA LYS A 113 -10.96 -17.83 -12.14
C LYS A 113 -9.93 -18.62 -12.94
N GLY A 114 -9.38 -19.69 -12.38
CA GLY A 114 -8.34 -20.49 -13.04
C GLY A 114 -7.02 -19.76 -13.19
N ILE A 115 -6.68 -18.87 -12.25
CA ILE A 115 -5.45 -18.07 -12.27
C ILE A 115 -4.23 -18.98 -12.12
N ASP A 116 -3.23 -18.80 -12.98
CA ASP A 116 -1.98 -19.56 -12.93
C ASP A 116 -0.97 -18.89 -11.98
N LEU A 117 -0.78 -19.52 -10.83
CA LEU A 117 0.17 -19.08 -9.80
C LEU A 117 1.64 -19.11 -10.27
N GLY A 118 1.94 -19.91 -11.30
CA GLY A 118 3.32 -20.08 -11.78
C GLY A 118 3.80 -18.97 -12.70
N SER A 119 2.90 -18.35 -13.44
CA SER A 119 3.25 -17.41 -14.51
C SER A 119 2.57 -16.05 -14.40
N GLU A 120 1.37 -15.97 -13.82
CA GLU A 120 0.62 -14.71 -13.83
C GLU A 120 1.14 -13.69 -12.78
N HIS A 121 1.13 -12.41 -13.20
CA HIS A 121 1.45 -11.26 -12.35
C HIS A 121 0.14 -10.55 -12.01
N PHE A 122 -0.32 -10.72 -10.79
CA PHE A 122 -1.61 -10.16 -10.37
C PHE A 122 -1.59 -9.65 -8.94
N SER A 123 -2.54 -8.77 -8.65
CA SER A 123 -2.96 -8.42 -7.30
C SER A 123 -4.46 -8.67 -7.12
N ILE A 124 -4.83 -9.11 -5.92
CA ILE A 124 -6.22 -9.31 -5.49
C ILE A 124 -6.41 -8.46 -4.24
N VAL A 125 -7.44 -7.62 -4.21
CA VAL A 125 -7.76 -6.80 -3.04
C VAL A 125 -9.18 -7.07 -2.55
N GLY A 126 -9.34 -7.05 -1.24
CA GLY A 126 -10.63 -7.00 -0.57
C GLY A 126 -11.06 -5.57 -0.24
N ASN A 127 -12.07 -5.46 0.61
CA ASN A 127 -12.44 -4.20 1.24
C ASN A 127 -11.62 -3.97 2.52
N THR A 128 -11.43 -2.71 2.91
CA THR A 128 -10.81 -2.35 4.19
C THR A 128 -11.85 -1.88 5.18
N ILE A 129 -11.85 -2.45 6.37
CA ILE A 129 -12.61 -1.92 7.52
C ILE A 129 -11.72 -0.92 8.22
N VAL A 130 -12.12 0.34 8.27
CA VAL A 130 -11.42 1.39 9.02
C VAL A 130 -12.09 1.54 10.37
N LYS A 131 -11.34 1.34 11.45
CA LYS A 131 -11.79 1.58 12.83
C LYS A 131 -11.22 2.90 13.34
N TYR A 132 -12.09 3.76 13.85
CA TYR A 132 -11.73 5.06 14.40
C TYR A 132 -11.69 5.05 15.93
N PRO A 133 -10.94 5.99 16.57
CA PRO A 133 -10.83 6.08 18.03
C PRO A 133 -12.15 6.30 18.75
N ASP A 134 -13.14 6.89 18.08
CA ASP A 134 -14.49 7.11 18.61
C ASP A 134 -15.39 5.86 18.57
N GLY A 135 -14.83 4.72 18.12
CA GLY A 135 -15.55 3.45 17.97
C GLY A 135 -16.34 3.33 16.67
N SER A 136 -16.38 4.36 15.83
CA SER A 136 -17.03 4.27 14.52
C SER A 136 -16.22 3.42 13.55
N GLU A 137 -16.93 2.80 12.59
CA GLU A 137 -16.33 1.98 11.54
C GLU A 137 -16.77 2.45 10.15
N LEU A 138 -15.87 2.37 9.19
CA LEU A 138 -16.13 2.64 7.79
C LEU A 138 -15.61 1.50 6.92
N VAL A 139 -16.46 0.91 6.10
CA VAL A 139 -16.01 -0.03 5.06
C VAL A 139 -15.62 0.75 3.81
N ARG A 140 -14.33 0.78 3.52
CA ARG A 140 -13.83 1.31 2.24
C ARG A 140 -13.94 0.24 1.17
N ARG A 141 -14.63 0.60 0.10
CA ARG A 141 -14.81 -0.26 -1.08
C ARG A 141 -14.12 0.38 -2.27
N ASN A 142 -13.49 -0.45 -3.07
CA ASN A 142 -12.92 0.00 -4.34
C ASN A 142 -14.04 0.32 -5.34
N LYS A 143 -14.18 1.58 -5.75
CA LYS A 143 -15.39 2.11 -6.41
C LYS A 143 -15.44 1.94 -7.94
N LEU A 144 -14.36 1.48 -8.58
CA LEU A 144 -14.25 1.51 -10.06
C LEU A 144 -13.94 0.14 -10.68
N LEU A 145 -14.31 -0.92 -10.01
CA LEU A 145 -13.95 -2.28 -10.40
C LEU A 145 -14.74 -2.83 -11.61
N ASP A 146 -15.81 -2.15 -11.98
CA ASP A 146 -16.60 -2.48 -13.17
C ASP A 146 -16.00 -1.90 -14.48
N LYS A 147 -14.88 -1.16 -14.38
CA LYS A 147 -14.20 -0.58 -15.53
C LYS A 147 -12.90 -1.34 -15.80
N GLU A 148 -12.67 -1.72 -17.03
CA GLU A 148 -11.40 -2.30 -17.49
C GLU A 148 -10.28 -1.24 -17.47
N LEU A 149 -9.83 -0.89 -16.29
CA LEU A 149 -8.71 0.03 -16.10
C LEU A 149 -7.44 -0.76 -15.82
N SER A 150 -6.33 -0.31 -16.36
CA SER A 150 -5.03 -0.90 -16.02
C SER A 150 -4.73 -0.65 -14.53
N PRO A 151 -4.00 -1.57 -13.86
CA PRO A 151 -3.55 -1.37 -12.48
C PRO A 151 -2.86 -0.03 -12.27
N LEU A 152 -2.01 0.39 -13.21
CA LEU A 152 -1.36 1.68 -13.22
C LEU A 152 -2.36 2.85 -13.16
N LYS A 153 -3.41 2.85 -13.97
CA LYS A 153 -4.43 3.91 -13.95
C LYS A 153 -5.20 3.92 -12.65
N LEU A 154 -5.59 2.76 -12.13
CA LEU A 154 -6.27 2.65 -10.85
C LEU A 154 -5.44 3.27 -9.72
N LYS A 155 -4.15 2.97 -9.66
CA LYS A 155 -3.23 3.51 -8.65
C LYS A 155 -3.00 5.00 -8.82
N LEU A 156 -2.59 5.44 -10.00
CA LEU A 156 -2.32 6.84 -10.27
C LEU A 156 -3.53 7.74 -9.93
N ARG A 157 -4.74 7.26 -10.15
CA ARG A 157 -5.98 8.01 -9.88
C ARG A 157 -6.46 7.90 -8.43
N GLY A 158 -5.75 7.14 -7.57
CA GLY A 158 -6.13 6.95 -6.17
C GLY A 158 -7.48 6.24 -6.03
N LEU A 159 -7.78 5.33 -6.94
CA LEU A 159 -9.05 4.62 -7.02
C LEU A 159 -9.02 3.28 -6.29
N MET A 160 -7.85 2.92 -5.77
CA MET A 160 -7.61 1.68 -5.03
C MET A 160 -7.36 1.95 -3.55
N ASP A 161 -7.95 1.12 -2.72
CA ASP A 161 -7.49 0.88 -1.34
C ASP A 161 -6.79 -0.49 -1.34
N ASP A 162 -5.50 -0.46 -1.22
CA ASP A 162 -4.58 -1.60 -1.37
C ASP A 162 -4.17 -2.26 -0.04
N ARG A 163 -4.69 -1.78 1.08
CA ARG A 163 -4.33 -2.30 2.42
C ARG A 163 -4.55 -3.78 2.61
N SER A 164 -5.46 -4.36 1.83
CA SER A 164 -5.75 -5.79 1.81
C SER A 164 -5.11 -6.53 0.64
N ALA A 165 -4.12 -5.94 -0.04
CA ALA A 165 -3.58 -6.51 -1.26
C ALA A 165 -2.85 -7.84 -1.03
N CYS A 166 -3.22 -8.83 -1.84
CA CYS A 166 -2.51 -10.08 -2.03
C CYS A 166 -1.87 -10.07 -3.41
N PHE A 167 -0.55 -10.20 -3.48
CA PHE A 167 0.20 -10.20 -4.73
C PHE A 167 0.68 -11.61 -5.08
N SER A 168 0.73 -11.94 -6.37
CA SER A 168 1.48 -13.13 -6.76
C SER A 168 2.98 -12.94 -6.46
N ILE A 169 3.65 -13.99 -6.05
CA ILE A 169 5.11 -13.96 -5.81
C ILE A 169 5.90 -13.50 -7.04
N ASN A 170 5.32 -13.65 -8.24
CA ASN A 170 5.96 -13.22 -9.48
C ASN A 170 6.02 -11.69 -9.60
N VAL A 171 5.06 -10.97 -9.03
CA VAL A 171 5.10 -9.50 -8.94
C VAL A 171 6.29 -9.07 -8.07
N LEU A 172 6.46 -9.72 -6.93
CA LEU A 172 7.56 -9.40 -6.00
C LEU A 172 8.94 -9.60 -6.65
N LYS A 173 9.10 -10.60 -7.52
CA LYS A 173 10.34 -10.85 -8.26
C LYS A 173 10.72 -9.74 -9.25
N LYS A 174 9.75 -8.91 -9.66
CA LYS A 174 9.98 -7.75 -10.53
C LYS A 174 10.36 -6.49 -9.75
N TYR A 175 10.26 -6.51 -8.43
CA TYR A 175 10.53 -5.35 -7.60
C TYR A 175 11.96 -4.85 -7.75
N ILE A 176 12.11 -3.53 -7.84
CA ILE A 176 13.41 -2.86 -7.92
C ILE A 176 13.60 -2.07 -6.63
N PRO A 177 14.64 -2.38 -5.83
CA PRO A 177 14.93 -1.65 -4.61
C PRO A 177 15.05 -0.14 -4.84
N VAL A 178 14.34 0.64 -4.05
CA VAL A 178 14.27 2.11 -4.19
C VAL A 178 14.95 2.84 -3.03
N SER A 179 15.27 2.13 -1.95
CA SER A 179 15.88 2.71 -0.75
C SER A 179 17.28 3.27 -0.97
N GLN A 180 18.06 2.80 -1.94
CA GLN A 180 19.41 3.18 -2.33
C GLN A 180 19.93 4.49 -1.68
N GLY A 181 20.13 4.48 -0.36
CA GLY A 181 20.62 5.63 0.41
C GLY A 181 19.60 6.76 0.65
N ARG A 182 18.31 6.52 0.41
CA ARG A 182 17.22 7.48 0.67
C ARG A 182 16.40 7.01 1.85
N SER A 183 16.21 7.86 2.83
CA SER A 183 15.29 7.63 3.93
C SER A 183 14.01 8.42 3.68
N PHE A 184 12.93 7.72 3.32
CA PHE A 184 11.59 8.29 3.31
C PHE A 184 10.83 7.77 4.55
N MET A 185 9.88 8.57 5.06
CA MET A 185 9.07 8.20 6.23
C MET A 185 7.77 7.48 5.85
N VAL A 186 7.51 7.28 4.55
CA VAL A 186 6.29 6.66 4.03
C VAL A 186 6.61 5.70 2.88
N GLU A 187 5.97 4.55 2.87
CA GLU A 187 6.21 3.42 1.97
C GLU A 187 5.51 3.55 0.60
N GLU A 188 4.76 4.63 0.35
CA GLU A 188 3.90 4.80 -0.85
C GLU A 188 4.61 4.48 -2.19
N ALA A 189 5.92 4.73 -2.31
CA ALA A 189 6.64 4.45 -3.56
C ALA A 189 6.95 2.96 -3.77
N GLN A 190 6.96 2.16 -2.72
CA GLN A 190 7.16 0.71 -2.78
C GLN A 190 5.86 0.03 -3.17
N ASP A 191 4.77 0.39 -2.50
CA ASP A 191 3.43 -0.10 -2.80
C ASP A 191 3.06 0.15 -4.25
N ASP A 192 3.37 1.35 -4.74
CA ASP A 192 3.13 1.75 -6.12
C ASP A 192 3.80 0.82 -7.12
N GLN A 193 5.01 0.29 -6.83
CA GLN A 193 5.67 -0.66 -7.72
C GLN A 193 4.96 -2.00 -7.80
N LEU A 194 4.52 -2.57 -6.67
CA LEU A 194 3.86 -3.87 -6.66
C LEU A 194 2.60 -3.85 -7.51
N GLU A 195 1.83 -2.77 -7.41
CA GLU A 195 0.61 -2.63 -8.17
C GLU A 195 0.87 -2.40 -9.66
N ILE A 196 1.91 -1.64 -10.01
CA ILE A 196 2.31 -1.41 -11.40
C ILE A 196 2.78 -2.70 -12.07
N PHE A 197 3.55 -3.53 -11.35
CA PHE A 197 4.01 -4.80 -11.86
C PHE A 197 2.94 -5.89 -11.85
N SER A 198 1.78 -5.65 -11.22
CA SER A 198 0.60 -6.48 -11.37
C SER A 198 -0.05 -6.21 -12.72
N GLU A 199 0.06 -7.15 -13.64
CA GLU A 199 -0.54 -7.05 -14.98
C GLU A 199 -2.06 -7.14 -14.92
N ARG A 200 -2.59 -7.79 -13.88
CA ARG A 200 -4.02 -7.95 -13.62
C ARG A 200 -4.34 -7.55 -12.20
N PHE A 201 -5.43 -6.84 -12.07
CA PHE A 201 -5.97 -6.41 -10.80
C PHE A 201 -7.38 -6.97 -10.60
N TYR A 202 -7.58 -7.61 -9.47
CA TYR A 202 -8.86 -8.20 -9.12
C TYR A 202 -9.36 -7.63 -7.79
N HIS A 203 -10.66 -7.53 -7.66
CA HIS A 203 -11.32 -7.22 -6.40
C HIS A 203 -12.25 -8.34 -6.00
N ILE A 204 -12.24 -8.68 -4.72
CA ILE A 204 -13.24 -9.54 -4.11
C ILE A 204 -14.03 -8.72 -3.08
N PRO A 205 -15.37 -8.79 -3.08
CA PRO A 205 -16.20 -7.90 -2.26
C PRO A 205 -16.30 -8.36 -0.79
N VAL A 206 -15.21 -8.87 -0.24
CA VAL A 206 -15.10 -9.32 1.15
C VAL A 206 -14.13 -8.43 1.93
N PRO A 207 -14.29 -8.26 3.25
CA PRO A 207 -13.29 -7.59 4.07
C PRO A 207 -11.96 -8.36 4.06
N GLY A 208 -10.85 -7.67 3.82
CA GLY A 208 -9.52 -8.27 3.81
C GLY A 208 -8.60 -7.77 4.92
N ASN A 209 -8.83 -6.52 5.36
CA ASN A 209 -7.99 -5.86 6.36
C ASN A 209 -8.83 -5.00 7.30
N ILE A 210 -8.42 -4.91 8.57
CA ILE A 210 -8.93 -3.97 9.56
C ILE A 210 -7.81 -2.97 9.84
N TYR A 211 -8.00 -1.73 9.41
CA TYR A 211 -7.09 -0.62 9.62
C TYR A 211 -7.52 0.20 10.83
N PHE A 212 -6.59 0.43 11.77
CA PHE A 212 -6.82 1.24 12.96
C PHE A 212 -6.30 2.67 12.75
N ALA A 213 -7.22 3.63 12.64
CA ALA A 213 -6.91 5.02 12.28
C ALA A 213 -6.30 5.86 13.44
N GLU A 214 -5.83 5.23 14.51
CA GLU A 214 -5.46 5.94 15.73
C GLU A 214 -4.13 6.67 15.66
N ASN A 215 -3.08 6.05 15.11
CA ASN A 215 -1.71 6.53 15.30
C ASN A 215 -0.77 6.42 14.11
N GLY A 216 -1.26 6.12 12.91
CA GLY A 216 -0.42 5.94 11.74
C GLY A 216 0.46 7.17 11.45
N ILE A 217 1.74 6.95 11.15
CA ILE A 217 2.68 7.99 10.72
C ILE A 217 2.12 8.74 9.50
N SER A 218 1.45 8.02 8.61
CA SER A 218 0.80 8.56 7.41
C SER A 218 -0.36 9.53 7.70
N SER A 219 -1.00 9.44 8.87
CA SER A 219 -2.07 10.36 9.29
C SER A 219 -1.53 11.70 9.81
N ARG A 220 -0.25 11.77 10.18
CA ARG A 220 0.40 12.98 10.70
C ARG A 220 0.78 13.90 9.54
N LEU A 221 0.02 14.97 9.34
CA LEU A 221 0.29 15.99 8.30
C LEU A 221 1.42 16.95 8.70
N SER A 222 2.55 16.47 9.20
CA SER A 222 3.70 17.33 9.51
C SER A 222 4.27 17.99 8.24
N PRO A 223 4.91 19.16 8.35
CA PRO A 223 5.57 19.80 7.22
C PRO A 223 6.62 18.89 6.55
N GLU A 224 7.29 18.05 7.33
CA GLU A 224 8.30 17.12 6.84
C GLU A 224 7.68 16.02 5.98
N ILE A 225 6.62 15.37 6.43
CA ILE A 225 5.87 14.36 5.67
C ILE A 225 5.35 14.96 4.36
N LYS A 226 4.84 16.21 4.38
CA LYS A 226 4.40 16.87 3.15
C LYS A 226 5.51 17.06 2.13
N LYS A 227 6.73 17.44 2.57
CA LYS A 227 7.89 17.55 1.68
C LYS A 227 8.31 16.21 1.10
N GLN A 228 8.32 15.16 1.93
CA GLN A 228 8.66 13.82 1.51
C GLN A 228 7.69 13.29 0.46
N ARG A 229 6.40 13.50 0.61
CA ARG A 229 5.40 13.13 -0.41
C ARG A 229 5.67 13.80 -1.76
N VAL A 230 6.10 15.07 -1.76
CA VAL A 230 6.54 15.72 -3.02
C VAL A 230 7.71 14.98 -3.64
N ALA A 231 8.74 14.67 -2.84
CA ALA A 231 9.94 13.98 -3.32
C ALA A 231 9.64 12.56 -3.84
N ILE A 232 8.72 11.84 -3.19
CA ILE A 232 8.26 10.50 -3.62
C ILE A 232 7.60 10.59 -4.99
N TYR A 233 6.69 11.54 -5.21
CA TYR A 233 6.02 11.68 -6.51
C TYR A 233 6.98 12.11 -7.64
N GLU A 234 7.96 12.97 -7.35
CA GLU A 234 9.00 13.33 -8.31
C GLU A 234 9.90 12.13 -8.65
N PHE A 235 10.27 11.35 -7.63
CA PHE A 235 11.02 10.11 -7.83
C PHE A 235 10.23 9.09 -8.65
N PHE A 236 8.95 8.90 -8.31
CA PHE A 236 8.08 7.93 -8.96
C PHE A 236 7.87 8.25 -10.45
N SER A 237 7.68 9.53 -10.79
CA SER A 237 7.61 9.96 -12.19
C SER A 237 8.85 9.54 -12.99
N GLY A 238 10.04 9.80 -12.47
CA GLY A 238 11.30 9.39 -13.11
C GLY A 238 11.53 7.87 -13.07
N PHE A 239 10.99 7.16 -12.07
CA PHE A 239 11.06 5.71 -11.99
C PHE A 239 10.26 5.05 -13.12
N LEU A 240 9.01 5.47 -13.36
CA LEU A 240 8.17 4.94 -14.43
C LEU A 240 8.84 5.06 -15.81
N GLU A 241 9.49 6.19 -16.08
CA GLU A 241 10.25 6.37 -17.32
C GLU A 241 11.43 5.38 -17.43
N ARG A 242 12.18 5.17 -16.35
CA ARG A 242 13.33 4.26 -16.32
C ARG A 242 12.96 2.80 -16.52
N VAL A 243 11.82 2.37 -16.00
CA VAL A 243 11.35 0.97 -16.16
C VAL A 243 10.58 0.74 -17.46
N GLY A 244 10.55 1.76 -18.34
CA GLY A 244 9.97 1.62 -19.68
C GLY A 244 8.44 1.56 -19.69
N ILE A 245 7.78 2.05 -18.63
CA ILE A 245 6.32 2.12 -18.58
C ILE A 245 5.86 3.33 -19.39
N ASP A 246 5.18 3.06 -20.51
CA ASP A 246 4.63 4.13 -21.34
C ASP A 246 3.35 4.69 -20.71
N LEU A 247 3.45 5.96 -20.31
CA LEU A 247 2.33 6.74 -19.80
C LEU A 247 1.66 7.49 -20.94
N ASP A 248 0.35 7.45 -21.02
CA ASP A 248 -0.37 8.30 -21.93
C ASP A 248 -0.31 9.79 -21.50
N ARG A 249 -0.76 10.69 -22.36
CA ARG A 249 -0.74 12.13 -22.09
C ARG A 249 -1.52 12.52 -20.84
N SER A 250 -2.64 11.85 -20.61
CA SER A 250 -3.54 12.09 -19.48
C SER A 250 -2.88 11.65 -18.15
N ASP A 251 -2.20 10.50 -18.15
CA ASP A 251 -1.52 9.98 -16.96
C ASP A 251 -0.30 10.83 -16.59
N ARG A 252 0.51 11.25 -17.58
CA ARG A 252 1.62 12.21 -17.34
C ARG A 252 1.10 13.54 -16.77
N ALA A 253 0.00 14.04 -17.29
CA ALA A 253 -0.62 15.27 -16.78
C ALA A 253 -1.16 15.08 -15.36
N TYR A 254 -1.72 13.91 -15.04
CA TYR A 254 -2.22 13.62 -13.69
C TYR A 254 -1.08 13.54 -12.66
N ILE A 255 0.02 12.90 -12.96
CA ILE A 255 1.20 12.89 -12.09
C ILE A 255 1.68 14.31 -11.81
N LYS A 256 1.78 15.17 -12.85
CA LYS A 256 2.13 16.58 -12.69
C LYS A 256 1.12 17.34 -11.85
N PHE A 257 -0.16 17.10 -12.05
CA PHE A 257 -1.24 17.67 -11.23
C PHE A 257 -1.06 17.31 -9.76
N ARG A 258 -0.88 16.02 -9.43
CA ARG A 258 -0.67 15.55 -8.05
C ARG A 258 0.58 16.17 -7.44
N THR A 259 1.67 16.23 -8.18
CA THR A 259 2.93 16.86 -7.74
C THR A 259 2.71 18.34 -7.39
N GLU A 260 2.02 19.12 -8.23
CA GLU A 260 1.76 20.54 -7.95
C GLU A 260 0.79 20.74 -6.77
N VAL A 261 -0.19 19.86 -6.58
CA VAL A 261 -1.07 19.87 -5.40
C VAL A 261 -0.26 19.63 -4.12
N LEU A 262 0.66 18.65 -4.13
CA LEU A 262 1.52 18.36 -2.98
C LEU A 262 2.48 19.52 -2.69
N LYS A 263 3.08 20.13 -3.72
CA LYS A 263 3.91 21.34 -3.59
C LYS A 263 3.11 22.50 -2.98
N HIS A 264 1.87 22.70 -3.43
CA HIS A 264 1.00 23.73 -2.86
C HIS A 264 0.66 23.45 -1.40
N ASN A 265 0.39 22.18 -1.03
CA ASN A 265 0.10 21.79 0.34
C ASN A 265 1.33 21.92 1.26
N ALA A 266 2.54 21.69 0.74
CA ALA A 266 3.79 21.86 1.48
C ALA A 266 4.15 23.33 1.67
N LYS A 267 4.07 24.12 0.58
CA LYS A 267 4.33 25.58 0.55
C LYS A 267 3.35 26.27 -0.39
N PRO A 268 2.23 26.78 0.13
CA PRO A 268 1.20 27.41 -0.69
C PRO A 268 1.72 28.57 -1.53
N SER A 269 1.52 28.51 -2.85
CA SER A 269 1.83 29.59 -3.79
C SER A 269 0.78 29.69 -4.88
N VAL A 270 0.60 30.91 -5.44
CA VAL A 270 -0.32 31.12 -6.57
C VAL A 270 0.16 30.32 -7.79
N THR A 271 1.48 30.26 -8.01
CA THR A 271 2.06 29.53 -9.14
C THR A 271 1.76 28.04 -9.08
N SER A 272 1.94 27.39 -7.93
CA SER A 272 1.60 25.96 -7.78
C SER A 272 0.10 25.70 -7.93
N ALA A 273 -0.75 26.60 -7.43
CA ALA A 273 -2.20 26.51 -7.61
C ALA A 273 -2.62 26.59 -9.08
N LEU A 274 -2.10 27.58 -9.83
CA LEU A 274 -2.41 27.74 -11.26
C LEU A 274 -1.91 26.56 -12.10
N ARG A 275 -0.68 26.08 -11.83
CA ARG A 275 -0.15 24.88 -12.49
C ARG A 275 -0.99 23.64 -12.20
N ALA A 276 -1.39 23.43 -10.95
CA ALA A 276 -2.27 22.33 -10.58
C ALA A 276 -3.59 22.37 -11.35
N VAL A 277 -4.22 23.56 -11.47
CA VAL A 277 -5.45 23.73 -12.26
C VAL A 277 -5.20 23.41 -13.74
N GLY A 278 -4.11 23.92 -14.34
CA GLY A 278 -3.77 23.65 -15.73
C GLY A 278 -3.57 22.15 -15.99
N TYR A 279 -2.77 21.47 -15.16
CA TYR A 279 -2.54 20.02 -15.29
C TYR A 279 -3.80 19.19 -15.00
N TYR A 280 -4.69 19.67 -14.13
CA TYR A 280 -5.97 19.04 -13.89
C TYR A 280 -6.78 18.88 -15.20
N PHE A 281 -6.98 19.97 -15.95
CA PHE A 281 -7.72 19.90 -17.21
C PHE A 281 -7.03 19.02 -18.26
N LEU A 282 -5.69 19.00 -18.28
CA LEU A 282 -4.93 18.13 -19.18
C LEU A 282 -4.98 16.65 -18.77
N SER A 283 -5.30 16.36 -17.51
CA SER A 283 -5.38 15.01 -16.96
C SER A 283 -6.77 14.38 -17.09
N LEU A 284 -7.75 15.08 -17.63
CA LEU A 284 -9.09 14.54 -17.86
C LEU A 284 -9.00 13.37 -18.84
N ASP A 285 -9.41 12.20 -18.37
CA ASP A 285 -9.48 10.99 -19.18
C ASP A 285 -10.94 10.79 -19.61
N PRO A 286 -11.24 10.69 -20.91
CA PRO A 286 -12.60 10.52 -21.42
C PRO A 286 -13.29 9.27 -20.86
N HIS A 287 -12.53 8.24 -20.53
CA HIS A 287 -13.05 6.97 -20.01
C HIS A 287 -13.33 7.01 -18.50
N LEU A 288 -12.63 7.87 -17.76
CA LEU A 288 -12.79 8.01 -16.30
C LEU A 288 -13.79 9.09 -15.91
N GLY A 289 -14.00 10.09 -16.78
CA GLY A 289 -14.81 11.26 -16.46
C GLY A 289 -14.24 12.02 -15.24
N PHE A 290 -15.14 12.53 -14.39
CA PHE A 290 -14.79 13.18 -13.12
C PHE A 290 -14.63 12.19 -11.96
N ALA A 291 -14.78 10.89 -12.19
CA ALA A 291 -14.66 9.86 -11.15
C ALA A 291 -13.20 9.77 -10.65
N GLY A 292 -13.04 9.77 -9.33
CA GLY A 292 -11.74 9.61 -8.66
C GLY A 292 -10.98 10.88 -8.37
N MET A 293 -11.55 12.06 -8.61
CA MET A 293 -10.91 13.31 -8.27
C MET A 293 -11.54 13.96 -7.03
N ASP A 294 -10.97 13.74 -5.87
CA ASP A 294 -11.34 14.52 -4.69
C ASP A 294 -10.64 15.88 -4.70
N LEU A 295 -11.25 16.82 -5.41
CA LEU A 295 -10.84 18.22 -5.43
C LEU A 295 -11.33 18.99 -4.21
N SER A 296 -12.15 18.38 -3.36
CA SER A 296 -12.78 19.05 -2.22
C SER A 296 -11.73 19.67 -1.30
N HIS A 297 -10.67 18.94 -1.00
CA HIS A 297 -9.56 19.45 -0.18
C HIS A 297 -8.80 20.60 -0.84
N PHE A 298 -8.56 20.53 -2.16
CA PHE A 298 -7.87 21.57 -2.90
C PHE A 298 -8.70 22.85 -2.97
N PHE A 299 -9.97 22.77 -3.35
CA PHE A 299 -10.86 23.92 -3.40
C PHE A 299 -11.21 24.47 -2.02
N ASN A 300 -11.31 23.62 -0.99
CA ASN A 300 -11.50 24.06 0.38
C ASN A 300 -10.26 24.81 0.93
N ALA A 301 -9.06 24.40 0.59
CA ALA A 301 -7.84 25.13 0.93
C ALA A 301 -7.80 26.52 0.27
N ILE A 302 -8.16 26.61 -1.00
CA ILE A 302 -8.30 27.89 -1.73
C ILE A 302 -9.40 28.77 -1.10
N LYS A 303 -10.60 28.22 -0.83
CA LYS A 303 -11.71 28.95 -0.20
C LYS A 303 -11.37 29.50 1.18
N ARG A 304 -10.67 28.68 2.04
CA ARG A 304 -10.24 29.14 3.37
C ARG A 304 -9.28 30.33 3.30
N ARG A 305 -8.46 30.40 2.27
CA ARG A 305 -7.48 31.49 2.09
C ARG A 305 -8.10 32.77 1.52
N LEU A 306 -9.09 32.64 0.62
CA LEU A 306 -9.85 33.78 0.10
C LEU A 306 -10.74 34.43 1.17
N ARG A 307 -11.14 33.66 2.21
CA ARG A 307 -11.94 34.19 3.34
C ARG A 307 -11.09 34.85 4.45
N ARG A 308 -9.75 34.72 4.37
CA ARG A 308 -8.80 35.32 5.35
C ARG A 308 -8.17 36.62 4.85
N LYS A 309 -8.55 37.11 3.69
CA LYS A 309 -8.32 38.47 3.18
C LYS A 309 -9.61 39.29 3.26
#